data_315a75a68bca7b532083baa1d628f3ee
#
_entry.id   315a75a68bca7b532083baa1d628f3ee
#
_cell.length_a   1.000
_cell.length_b   1.000
_cell.length_c   1.000
_cell.angle_alpha   90.00
_cell.angle_beta   90.00
_cell.angle_gamma   90.00
#
_symmetry.space_group_name_H-M   'P 1'
#
loop_
_entity.id
_entity.type
_entity.pdbx_description
1 polymer ?
#
loop_
_entity_poly.entity_id
_entity_poly.type
_entity_poly.pdbx_seq_one_letter_code
_entity_poly.pdbx_strand_id
1 'polypeptide(L)'
;MEHIARDEAFVLLKKYNKDPFHIQHALTVEAVMKWYAKELGYGDDAEYWGIVGLFHDIDFELYPEEHCLKAPELLREAGVGEDIIHAVVSHGYGITVGCGKTIETEPEHEMEKVLFAADELTGLIWAAALMRPSKSTKDMELKSLKKKYKSKGFAAGCSREVIQRGADQLGWDLAKLLTMTLQAMVDSEDEIQKEMEAEEV
;
A
#
# COMPACT_ATOMS: atom_id res chain seq x y z
N MET A 1 21.63 6.85 7.13
CA MET A 1 21.12 6.24 8.40
C MET A 1 20.88 4.77 8.11
N GLU A 2 21.17 3.90 9.06
CA GLU A 2 20.87 2.48 8.91
C GLU A 2 19.37 2.32 9.16
N HIS A 3 18.63 1.92 8.15
CA HIS A 3 17.19 1.69 8.27
C HIS A 3 16.94 0.33 8.93
N ILE A 4 15.77 0.14 9.52
CA ILE A 4 15.32 -1.14 10.07
C ILE A 4 15.43 -2.23 8.98
N ALA A 5 15.94 -3.41 9.34
CA ALA A 5 16.00 -4.53 8.41
C ALA A 5 14.59 -5.06 8.10
N ARG A 6 14.37 -5.57 6.88
CA ARG A 6 13.05 -6.04 6.43
C ARG A 6 12.46 -7.10 7.36
N ASP A 7 13.27 -8.06 7.84
CA ASP A 7 12.79 -9.12 8.72
C ASP A 7 12.32 -8.56 10.08
N GLU A 8 13.04 -7.57 10.61
CA GLU A 8 12.65 -6.88 11.85
C GLU A 8 11.38 -6.05 11.63
N ALA A 9 11.25 -5.40 10.48
CA ALA A 9 10.06 -4.65 10.11
C ALA A 9 8.83 -5.57 10.02
N PHE A 10 8.98 -6.76 9.44
CA PHE A 10 7.87 -7.71 9.34
C PHE A 10 7.48 -8.29 10.71
N VAL A 11 8.44 -8.55 11.58
CA VAL A 11 8.16 -8.93 12.98
C VAL A 11 7.39 -7.82 13.70
N LEU A 12 7.77 -6.56 13.49
CA LEU A 12 7.09 -5.40 14.06
C LEU A 12 5.66 -5.26 13.52
N LEU A 13 5.46 -5.38 12.21
CA LEU A 13 4.12 -5.40 11.62
C LEU A 13 3.23 -6.44 12.28
N LYS A 14 3.72 -7.68 12.41
CA LYS A 14 2.99 -8.80 13.01
C LYS A 14 2.71 -8.64 14.50
N LYS A 15 3.34 -7.71 15.19
CA LYS A 15 2.98 -7.34 16.57
C LYS A 15 1.61 -6.69 16.63
N TYR A 16 1.26 -5.88 15.63
CA TYR A 16 0.04 -5.08 15.60
C TYR A 16 -1.02 -5.59 14.61
N ASN A 17 -0.63 -6.42 13.65
CA ASN A 17 -1.52 -6.97 12.63
C ASN A 17 -1.49 -8.51 12.69
N LYS A 18 -2.65 -9.14 12.86
CA LYS A 18 -2.83 -10.59 12.98
C LYS A 18 -3.78 -11.16 11.93
N ASP A 19 -4.67 -10.33 11.40
CA ASP A 19 -5.60 -10.76 10.36
C ASP A 19 -4.83 -11.04 9.06
N PRO A 20 -4.95 -12.25 8.49
CA PRO A 20 -4.29 -12.59 7.23
C PRO A 20 -4.59 -11.60 6.09
N PHE A 21 -5.76 -10.98 6.09
CA PHE A 21 -6.12 -9.97 5.11
C PHE A 21 -5.22 -8.72 5.22
N HIS A 22 -4.99 -8.22 6.44
CA HIS A 22 -4.13 -7.05 6.67
C HIS A 22 -2.66 -7.38 6.37
N ILE A 23 -2.19 -8.56 6.77
CA ILE A 23 -0.83 -9.02 6.45
C ILE A 23 -0.65 -9.13 4.94
N GLN A 24 -1.60 -9.73 4.22
CA GLN A 24 -1.54 -9.83 2.75
C GLN A 24 -1.55 -8.46 2.08
N HIS A 25 -2.35 -7.52 2.58
CA HIS A 25 -2.38 -6.16 2.05
C HIS A 25 -1.02 -5.47 2.25
N ALA A 26 -0.45 -5.53 3.45
CA ALA A 26 0.86 -4.97 3.75
C ALA A 26 1.97 -5.54 2.85
N LEU A 27 2.01 -6.87 2.66
CA LEU A 27 2.95 -7.53 1.75
C LEU A 27 2.72 -7.13 0.29
N THR A 28 1.46 -6.94 -0.11
CA THR A 28 1.13 -6.48 -1.46
C THR A 28 1.66 -5.07 -1.69
N VAL A 29 1.43 -4.15 -0.75
CA VAL A 29 1.90 -2.76 -0.88
C VAL A 29 3.44 -2.71 -0.80
N GLU A 30 4.07 -3.50 0.06
CA GLU A 30 5.54 -3.67 0.08
C GLU A 30 6.08 -4.03 -1.30
N ALA A 31 5.55 -5.09 -1.89
CA ALA A 31 6.01 -5.61 -3.19
C ALA A 31 5.76 -4.61 -4.33
N VAL A 32 4.59 -3.97 -4.34
CA VAL A 32 4.24 -2.92 -5.31
C VAL A 32 5.19 -1.73 -5.19
N MET A 33 5.51 -1.28 -3.97
CA MET A 33 6.45 -0.18 -3.75
C MET A 33 7.87 -0.53 -4.23
N LYS A 34 8.36 -1.75 -3.95
CA LYS A 34 9.65 -2.24 -4.48
C LYS A 34 9.67 -2.27 -6.01
N TRP A 35 8.58 -2.71 -6.62
CA TRP A 35 8.42 -2.74 -8.07
C TRP A 35 8.49 -1.32 -8.65
N TYR A 36 7.74 -0.37 -8.08
CA TYR A 36 7.76 1.02 -8.51
C TYR A 36 9.13 1.67 -8.35
N ALA A 37 9.84 1.42 -7.26
CA ALA A 37 11.19 1.93 -7.05
C ALA A 37 12.11 1.53 -8.22
N LYS A 38 12.07 0.26 -8.64
CA LYS A 38 12.86 -0.24 -9.76
C LYS A 38 12.45 0.40 -11.09
N GLU A 39 11.14 0.46 -11.37
CA GLU A 39 10.63 1.02 -12.64
C GLU A 39 10.87 2.53 -12.79
N LEU A 40 10.91 3.26 -11.69
CA LEU A 40 11.13 4.71 -11.67
C LEU A 40 12.61 5.10 -11.55
N GLY A 41 13.53 4.12 -11.48
CA GLY A 41 14.97 4.37 -11.44
C GLY A 41 15.56 4.49 -10.04
N TYR A 42 14.81 4.15 -8.99
CA TYR A 42 15.24 4.12 -7.59
C TYR A 42 15.55 2.69 -7.10
N GLY A 43 16.10 1.85 -7.99
CA GLY A 43 16.32 0.43 -7.66
C GLY A 43 17.20 0.19 -6.43
N ASP A 44 18.17 1.07 -6.17
CA ASP A 44 19.01 1.00 -4.98
C ASP A 44 18.25 1.27 -3.67
N ASP A 45 17.12 1.99 -3.72
CA ASP A 45 16.26 2.30 -2.60
C ASP A 45 15.03 1.38 -2.51
N ALA A 46 14.96 0.32 -3.32
CA ALA A 46 13.75 -0.52 -3.41
C ALA A 46 13.37 -1.14 -2.06
N GLU A 47 14.33 -1.56 -1.25
CA GLU A 47 14.04 -2.10 0.09
C GLU A 47 13.47 -1.03 1.02
N TYR A 48 13.98 0.19 0.95
CA TYR A 48 13.46 1.33 1.72
C TYR A 48 12.01 1.64 1.33
N TRP A 49 11.70 1.70 0.03
CA TRP A 49 10.33 1.87 -0.46
C TRP A 49 9.42 0.74 0.01
N GLY A 50 9.92 -0.49 0.00
CA GLY A 50 9.20 -1.66 0.49
C GLY A 50 8.86 -1.58 1.97
N ILE A 51 9.80 -1.17 2.82
CA ILE A 51 9.57 -1.03 4.27
C ILE A 51 8.50 0.03 4.55
N VAL A 52 8.50 1.14 3.81
CA VAL A 52 7.44 2.16 3.92
C VAL A 52 6.08 1.56 3.54
N GLY A 53 6.03 0.81 2.43
CA GLY A 53 4.83 0.09 2.01
C GLY A 53 4.36 -0.94 3.03
N LEU A 54 5.29 -1.68 3.64
CA LEU A 54 4.99 -2.68 4.66
C LEU A 54 4.35 -2.06 5.92
N PHE A 55 4.75 -0.85 6.28
CA PHE A 55 4.30 -0.18 7.49
C PHE A 55 3.10 0.75 7.31
N HIS A 56 2.65 1.02 6.09
CA HIS A 56 1.66 2.08 5.85
C HIS A 56 0.41 1.95 6.74
N ASP A 57 -0.09 0.74 6.94
CA ASP A 57 -1.28 0.39 7.71
C ASP A 57 -0.96 -0.25 9.08
N ILE A 58 0.23 -0.02 9.65
CA ILE A 58 0.66 -0.71 10.89
C ILE A 58 -0.32 -0.53 12.06
N ASP A 59 -1.05 0.57 12.10
CA ASP A 59 -2.01 0.90 13.16
C ASP A 59 -3.46 0.53 12.83
N PHE A 60 -3.77 0.19 11.57
CA PHE A 60 -5.14 0.09 11.10
C PHE A 60 -5.97 -0.99 11.81
N GLU A 61 -5.39 -2.18 12.06
CA GLU A 61 -6.14 -3.29 12.69
C GLU A 61 -6.53 -2.99 14.13
N LEU A 62 -5.64 -2.39 14.92
CA LEU A 62 -5.88 -2.15 16.34
C LEU A 62 -6.47 -0.75 16.62
N TYR A 63 -6.22 0.22 15.75
CA TYR A 63 -6.58 1.61 15.95
C TYR A 63 -7.29 2.24 14.72
N PRO A 64 -8.33 1.58 14.14
CA PRO A 64 -8.94 2.05 12.90
C PRO A 64 -9.51 3.48 12.99
N GLU A 65 -9.97 3.89 14.19
CA GLU A 65 -10.49 5.24 14.44
C GLU A 65 -9.38 6.30 14.49
N GLU A 66 -8.13 5.89 14.70
CA GLU A 66 -6.95 6.74 14.81
C GLU A 66 -5.89 6.38 13.75
N HIS A 67 -6.33 5.78 12.63
CA HIS A 67 -5.43 5.39 11.54
C HIS A 67 -4.57 6.57 11.07
N CYS A 68 -3.30 6.31 10.77
CA CYS A 68 -2.22 7.28 10.52
C CYS A 68 -1.84 8.17 11.71
N LEU A 69 -2.69 8.33 12.71
CA LEU A 69 -2.39 9.12 13.90
C LEU A 69 -1.64 8.32 14.97
N LYS A 70 -1.90 7.00 15.01
CA LYS A 70 -1.26 6.10 15.97
C LYS A 70 0.05 5.53 15.45
N ALA A 71 0.22 5.38 14.15
CA ALA A 71 1.42 4.86 13.52
C ALA A 71 2.72 5.53 13.99
N PRO A 72 2.81 6.88 14.13
CA PRO A 72 4.04 7.53 14.62
C PRO A 72 4.48 7.07 16.00
N GLU A 73 3.56 6.84 16.93
CA GLU A 73 3.88 6.36 18.27
C GLU A 73 4.46 4.94 18.21
N LEU A 74 3.77 4.04 17.48
CA LEU A 74 4.18 2.64 17.38
C LEU A 74 5.55 2.48 16.72
N LEU A 75 5.81 3.26 15.67
CA LEU A 75 7.07 3.23 14.93
C LEU A 75 8.22 3.84 15.72
N ARG A 76 8.00 4.97 16.42
CA ARG A 76 9.03 5.60 17.30
C ARG A 76 9.42 4.69 18.45
N GLU A 77 8.46 4.03 19.09
CA GLU A 77 8.74 3.06 20.16
C GLU A 77 9.63 1.90 19.68
N ALA A 78 9.57 1.57 18.39
CA ALA A 78 10.41 0.55 17.76
C ALA A 78 11.75 1.12 17.23
N GLY A 79 12.00 2.42 17.37
CA GLY A 79 13.23 3.07 16.90
C GLY A 79 13.28 3.34 15.39
N VAL A 80 12.13 3.31 14.71
CA VAL A 80 12.03 3.64 13.27
C VAL A 80 12.26 5.14 13.04
N GLY A 81 12.97 5.48 11.97
CA GLY A 81 13.34 6.86 11.63
C GLY A 81 12.14 7.73 11.22
N GLU A 82 12.25 9.05 11.49
CA GLU A 82 11.18 10.01 11.18
C GLU A 82 10.89 10.13 9.68
N ASP A 83 11.85 9.84 8.83
CA ASP A 83 11.68 9.77 7.38
C ASP A 83 10.68 8.68 6.94
N ILE A 84 10.81 7.47 7.52
CA ILE A 84 9.84 6.38 7.31
C ILE A 84 8.48 6.75 7.91
N ILE A 85 8.48 7.33 9.13
CA ILE A 85 7.25 7.73 9.81
C ILE A 85 6.48 8.77 9.00
N HIS A 86 7.16 9.80 8.49
CA HIS A 86 6.55 10.81 7.62
C HIS A 86 5.94 10.17 6.37
N ALA A 87 6.70 9.31 5.70
CA ALA A 87 6.24 8.64 4.50
C ALA A 87 5.01 7.75 4.76
N VAL A 88 5.03 6.98 5.87
CA VAL A 88 3.89 6.17 6.30
C VAL A 88 2.66 7.04 6.54
N VAL A 89 2.76 8.11 7.32
CA VAL A 89 1.61 8.96 7.65
C VAL A 89 1.06 9.69 6.41
N SER A 90 1.92 10.05 5.47
CA SER A 90 1.54 10.86 4.30
C SER A 90 0.56 10.16 3.35
N HIS A 91 0.46 8.80 3.40
CA HIS A 91 -0.53 8.09 2.57
C HIS A 91 -1.98 8.41 2.98
N GLY A 92 -2.21 8.86 4.22
CA GLY A 92 -3.52 9.31 4.71
C GLY A 92 -3.84 10.78 4.40
N TYR A 93 -3.02 11.52 3.68
CA TYR A 93 -3.19 12.97 3.46
C TYR A 93 -4.59 13.37 2.99
N GLY A 94 -5.22 14.26 3.77
CA GLY A 94 -6.56 14.77 3.50
C GLY A 94 -7.70 13.82 3.88
N ILE A 95 -7.40 12.66 4.45
CA ILE A 95 -8.41 11.73 4.97
C ILE A 95 -8.80 12.18 6.38
N THR A 96 -10.10 12.21 6.66
CA THR A 96 -10.62 12.40 8.02
C THR A 96 -10.91 11.02 8.61
N VAL A 97 -10.17 10.66 9.65
CA VAL A 97 -10.30 9.35 10.32
C VAL A 97 -11.44 9.34 11.34
N GLY A 98 -11.79 8.17 11.85
CA GLY A 98 -12.99 7.97 12.67
C GLY A 98 -13.08 8.85 13.92
N CYS A 99 -11.96 9.23 14.53
CA CYS A 99 -11.92 10.19 15.63
C CYS A 99 -12.19 11.65 15.22
N GLY A 100 -12.44 11.92 13.94
CA GLY A 100 -12.77 13.26 13.41
C GLY A 100 -11.58 14.16 13.12
N LYS A 101 -10.35 13.64 13.18
CA LYS A 101 -9.13 14.38 12.78
C LYS A 101 -8.79 14.12 11.33
N THR A 102 -8.31 15.15 10.64
CA THR A 102 -7.81 15.04 9.27
C THR A 102 -6.30 14.89 9.28
N ILE A 103 -5.77 14.02 8.44
CA ILE A 103 -4.33 13.83 8.27
C ILE A 103 -3.79 14.98 7.39
N GLU A 104 -2.89 15.76 7.95
CA GLU A 104 -2.34 16.96 7.30
C GLU A 104 -0.93 16.73 6.72
N THR A 105 -0.32 15.57 6.96
CA THR A 105 1.02 15.22 6.46
C THR A 105 0.93 14.98 4.95
N GLU A 106 1.48 15.92 4.17
CA GLU A 106 1.42 15.87 2.70
C GLU A 106 2.54 15.01 2.12
N PRO A 107 2.27 14.20 1.06
CA PRO A 107 3.32 13.49 0.34
C PRO A 107 4.27 14.48 -0.35
N GLU A 108 5.54 14.48 0.04
CA GLU A 108 6.58 15.38 -0.50
C GLU A 108 7.39 14.71 -1.61
N HIS A 109 7.88 13.49 -1.33
CA HIS A 109 8.74 12.73 -2.23
C HIS A 109 7.95 11.86 -3.23
N GLU A 110 8.58 11.49 -4.34
CA GLU A 110 7.95 10.63 -5.35
C GLU A 110 7.51 9.29 -4.77
N MET A 111 8.30 8.70 -3.87
CA MET A 111 7.93 7.50 -3.13
C MET A 111 6.60 7.65 -2.39
N GLU A 112 6.43 8.72 -1.64
CA GLU A 112 5.22 9.00 -0.86
C GLU A 112 4.01 9.22 -1.76
N LYS A 113 4.20 9.92 -2.89
CA LYS A 113 3.15 10.11 -3.90
C LYS A 113 2.75 8.79 -4.57
N VAL A 114 3.71 7.89 -4.78
CA VAL A 114 3.44 6.54 -5.29
C VAL A 114 2.64 5.74 -4.27
N LEU A 115 3.04 5.74 -3.00
CA LEU A 115 2.29 5.06 -1.94
C LEU A 115 0.86 5.60 -1.86
N PHE A 116 0.69 6.91 -1.76
CA PHE A 116 -0.62 7.57 -1.74
C PHE A 116 -1.52 7.18 -2.93
N ALA A 117 -0.92 7.04 -4.13
CA ALA A 117 -1.66 6.71 -5.35
C ALA A 117 -2.00 5.22 -5.47
N ALA A 118 -1.11 4.35 -4.99
CA ALA A 118 -1.17 2.91 -5.25
C ALA A 118 -1.91 2.13 -4.15
N ASP A 119 -1.89 2.57 -2.91
CA ASP A 119 -2.48 1.86 -1.78
C ASP A 119 -3.93 1.45 -2.02
N GLU A 120 -4.84 2.40 -2.12
CA GLU A 120 -6.27 2.16 -2.39
C GLU A 120 -6.51 1.39 -3.71
N LEU A 121 -5.63 1.58 -4.68
CA LEU A 121 -5.72 0.89 -5.96
C LEU A 121 -5.33 -0.58 -5.85
N THR A 122 -4.37 -0.94 -5.01
CA THR A 122 -4.02 -2.35 -4.75
C THR A 122 -5.21 -3.10 -4.16
N GLY A 123 -5.92 -2.50 -3.20
CA GLY A 123 -7.14 -3.07 -2.62
C GLY A 123 -8.23 -3.28 -3.67
N LEU A 124 -8.44 -2.31 -4.56
CA LEU A 124 -9.40 -2.43 -5.65
C LEU A 124 -9.04 -3.54 -6.65
N ILE A 125 -7.76 -3.64 -7.02
CA ILE A 125 -7.26 -4.68 -7.94
C ILE A 125 -7.43 -6.06 -7.28
N TRP A 126 -7.06 -6.19 -6.01
CA TRP A 126 -7.23 -7.45 -5.27
C TRP A 126 -8.68 -7.87 -5.16
N ALA A 127 -9.59 -6.95 -4.81
CA ALA A 127 -11.03 -7.22 -4.81
C ALA A 127 -11.52 -7.70 -6.18
N ALA A 128 -10.99 -7.14 -7.27
CA ALA A 128 -11.32 -7.59 -8.62
C ALA A 128 -10.77 -8.98 -8.95
N ALA A 129 -9.57 -9.31 -8.47
CA ALA A 129 -8.96 -10.63 -8.61
C ALA A 129 -9.79 -11.70 -7.90
N LEU A 130 -10.21 -11.47 -6.67
CA LEU A 130 -11.01 -12.41 -5.88
C LEU A 130 -12.36 -12.75 -6.50
N MET A 131 -12.91 -11.90 -7.37
CA MET A 131 -14.15 -12.19 -8.11
C MET A 131 -13.92 -13.04 -9.37
N ARG A 132 -12.69 -13.31 -9.75
CA ARG A 132 -12.35 -14.14 -10.90
C ARG A 132 -12.33 -15.61 -10.49
N PRO A 133 -12.60 -16.55 -11.42
CA PRO A 133 -12.44 -17.98 -11.13
C PRO A 133 -11.03 -18.36 -10.69
N SER A 134 -10.01 -17.68 -11.25
CA SER A 134 -8.59 -17.86 -10.91
C SER A 134 -8.22 -17.32 -9.53
N LYS A 135 -8.98 -16.35 -9.01
CA LYS A 135 -8.63 -15.54 -7.82
C LYS A 135 -7.24 -14.91 -7.93
N SER A 136 -6.80 -14.58 -9.13
CA SER A 136 -5.46 -14.11 -9.47
C SER A 136 -5.51 -12.83 -10.30
N THR A 137 -4.48 -12.02 -10.16
CA THR A 137 -4.27 -10.82 -10.99
C THR A 137 -3.69 -11.17 -12.37
N LYS A 138 -3.04 -12.34 -12.51
CA LYS A 138 -2.26 -12.75 -13.70
C LYS A 138 -3.08 -12.85 -14.98
N ASP A 139 -4.37 -13.19 -14.87
CA ASP A 139 -5.27 -13.26 -16.01
C ASP A 139 -6.17 -12.02 -16.14
N MET A 140 -5.86 -10.94 -15.35
CA MET A 140 -6.65 -9.70 -15.37
C MET A 140 -6.20 -8.77 -16.48
N GLU A 141 -7.12 -8.47 -17.39
CA GLU A 141 -6.88 -7.47 -18.42
C GLU A 141 -7.17 -6.05 -17.90
N LEU A 142 -6.37 -5.08 -18.33
CA LEU A 142 -6.56 -3.66 -18.02
C LEU A 142 -7.99 -3.16 -18.34
N LYS A 143 -8.60 -3.67 -19.42
CA LYS A 143 -9.98 -3.31 -19.80
C LYS A 143 -10.97 -3.75 -18.72
N SER A 144 -10.77 -4.92 -18.12
CA SER A 144 -11.59 -5.42 -17.02
C SER A 144 -11.42 -4.57 -15.77
N LEU A 145 -10.18 -4.23 -15.41
CA LEU A 145 -9.87 -3.36 -14.29
C LEU A 145 -10.51 -1.96 -14.46
N LYS A 146 -10.38 -1.34 -15.63
CA LYS A 146 -11.02 -0.05 -15.94
C LYS A 146 -12.54 -0.09 -15.77
N LYS A 147 -13.19 -1.21 -16.12
CA LYS A 147 -14.63 -1.39 -15.90
C LYS A 147 -14.96 -1.47 -14.41
N LYS A 148 -14.17 -2.19 -13.62
CA LYS A 148 -14.33 -2.30 -12.17
C LYS A 148 -14.09 -0.95 -11.48
N TYR A 149 -13.05 -0.22 -11.86
CA TYR A 149 -12.77 1.12 -11.35
C TYR A 149 -13.96 2.08 -11.54
N LYS A 150 -14.60 2.06 -12.71
CA LYS A 150 -15.77 2.91 -13.01
C LYS A 150 -17.04 2.50 -12.26
N SER A 151 -17.10 1.31 -11.73
CA SER A 151 -18.26 0.81 -10.98
C SER A 151 -18.20 1.31 -9.53
N LYS A 152 -18.97 2.35 -9.21
CA LYS A 152 -18.96 3.00 -7.89
C LYS A 152 -19.34 2.07 -6.73
N GLY A 153 -20.18 1.06 -6.98
CA GLY A 153 -20.59 0.09 -5.95
C GLY A 153 -19.59 -1.06 -5.76
N PHE A 154 -18.60 -1.19 -6.66
CA PHE A 154 -17.58 -2.21 -6.54
C PHE A 154 -16.42 -1.72 -5.68
N ALA A 155 -15.99 -2.53 -4.68
CA ALA A 155 -14.93 -2.18 -3.73
C ALA A 155 -15.12 -0.72 -3.23
N ALA A 156 -16.28 -0.44 -2.65
CA ALA A 156 -16.67 0.92 -2.27
C ALA A 156 -15.80 1.52 -1.15
N GLY A 157 -15.09 0.67 -0.41
CA GLY A 157 -14.07 1.07 0.56
C GLY A 157 -12.81 1.67 -0.08
N CYS A 158 -12.51 1.33 -1.34
CA CYS A 158 -11.36 1.90 -2.05
C CYS A 158 -11.75 3.23 -2.72
N SER A 159 -11.17 4.33 -2.25
CA SER A 159 -11.50 5.68 -2.67
C SER A 159 -10.99 6.01 -4.08
N ARG A 160 -11.91 6.16 -5.05
CA ARG A 160 -11.56 6.60 -6.42
C ARG A 160 -11.04 8.03 -6.43
N GLU A 161 -11.46 8.84 -5.48
CA GLU A 161 -10.96 10.22 -5.34
C GLU A 161 -9.50 10.23 -4.92
N VAL A 162 -9.11 9.42 -3.94
CA VAL A 162 -7.71 9.28 -3.51
C VAL A 162 -6.86 8.76 -4.66
N ILE A 163 -7.30 7.71 -5.35
CA ILE A 163 -6.59 7.14 -6.51
C ILE A 163 -6.38 8.20 -7.60
N GLN A 164 -7.41 8.98 -7.92
CA GLN A 164 -7.30 10.04 -8.94
C GLN A 164 -6.36 11.16 -8.48
N ARG A 165 -6.49 11.63 -7.23
CA ARG A 165 -5.58 12.63 -6.66
C ARG A 165 -4.13 12.15 -6.69
N GLY A 166 -3.89 10.87 -6.38
CA GLY A 166 -2.56 10.28 -6.45
C GLY A 166 -1.98 10.32 -7.86
N ALA A 167 -2.77 9.96 -8.89
CA ALA A 167 -2.36 10.08 -10.28
C ALA A 167 -2.01 11.54 -10.63
N ASP A 168 -2.86 12.49 -10.22
CA ASP A 168 -2.66 13.92 -10.47
C ASP A 168 -1.38 14.46 -9.80
N GLN A 169 -1.09 14.06 -8.55
CA GLN A 169 0.14 14.42 -7.81
C GLN A 169 1.40 13.90 -8.50
N LEU A 170 1.33 12.72 -9.13
CA LEU A 170 2.43 12.14 -9.91
C LEU A 170 2.54 12.73 -11.32
N GLY A 171 1.58 13.56 -11.76
CA GLY A 171 1.50 14.03 -13.14
C GLY A 171 1.22 12.90 -14.13
N TRP A 172 0.59 11.83 -13.69
CA TRP A 172 0.24 10.68 -14.53
C TRP A 172 -1.23 10.69 -14.92
N ASP A 173 -1.53 10.18 -16.12
CA ASP A 173 -2.91 9.84 -16.40
C ASP A 173 -3.33 8.57 -15.61
N LEU A 174 -4.61 8.47 -15.31
CA LEU A 174 -5.17 7.35 -14.57
C LEU A 174 -4.88 6.00 -15.24
N ALA A 175 -4.83 5.96 -16.57
CA ALA A 175 -4.58 4.71 -17.29
C ALA A 175 -3.15 4.22 -17.07
N LYS A 176 -2.17 5.13 -16.95
CA LYS A 176 -0.79 4.79 -16.59
C LYS A 176 -0.75 4.19 -15.18
N LEU A 177 -1.35 4.86 -14.19
CA LEU A 177 -1.39 4.36 -12.81
C LEU A 177 -2.03 2.98 -12.72
N LEU A 178 -3.22 2.78 -13.33
CA LEU A 178 -3.90 1.49 -13.37
C LEU A 178 -3.06 0.38 -14.01
N THR A 179 -2.35 0.71 -15.10
CA THR A 179 -1.52 -0.26 -15.83
C THR A 179 -0.31 -0.68 -15.01
N MET A 180 0.41 0.30 -14.45
CA MET A 180 1.63 0.04 -13.69
C MET A 180 1.33 -0.70 -12.39
N THR A 181 0.30 -0.30 -11.64
CA THR A 181 -0.06 -0.99 -10.39
C THR A 181 -0.55 -2.41 -10.65
N LEU A 182 -1.36 -2.63 -11.72
CA LEU A 182 -1.76 -3.98 -12.10
C LEU A 182 -0.53 -4.84 -12.46
N GLN A 183 0.40 -4.30 -13.24
CA GLN A 183 1.62 -5.03 -13.61
C GLN A 183 2.48 -5.35 -12.38
N ALA A 184 2.65 -4.40 -11.47
CA ALA A 184 3.36 -4.63 -10.21
C ALA A 184 2.75 -5.78 -9.41
N MET A 185 1.44 -5.82 -9.29
CA MET A 185 0.74 -6.90 -8.59
C MET A 185 0.84 -8.25 -9.31
N VAL A 186 0.79 -8.26 -10.64
CA VAL A 186 0.98 -9.48 -11.45
C VAL A 186 2.39 -10.05 -11.25
N ASP A 187 3.40 -9.20 -11.32
CA ASP A 187 4.81 -9.61 -11.22
C ASP A 187 5.18 -10.09 -9.81
N SER A 188 4.48 -9.60 -8.78
CA SER A 188 4.77 -9.91 -7.38
C SER A 188 3.86 -10.99 -6.77
N GLU A 189 2.81 -11.43 -7.45
CA GLU A 189 1.78 -12.31 -6.89
C GLU A 189 2.34 -13.61 -6.32
N ASP A 190 3.26 -14.28 -7.04
CA ASP A 190 3.82 -15.56 -6.59
C ASP A 190 4.68 -15.41 -5.33
N GLU A 191 5.41 -14.31 -5.22
CA GLU A 191 6.25 -14.02 -4.05
C GLU A 191 5.37 -13.76 -2.83
N ILE A 192 4.34 -12.94 -2.98
CA ILE A 192 3.38 -12.63 -1.90
C ILE A 192 2.67 -13.91 -1.45
N GLN A 193 2.19 -14.72 -2.39
CA GLN A 193 1.51 -15.97 -2.06
C GLN A 193 2.41 -16.93 -1.30
N LYS A 194 3.66 -17.10 -1.73
CA LYS A 194 4.64 -17.94 -1.05
C LYS A 194 4.93 -17.46 0.37
N GLU A 195 5.00 -16.16 0.58
CA GLU A 195 5.23 -15.60 1.91
C GLU A 195 4.01 -15.81 2.82
N MET A 196 2.80 -15.61 2.30
CA MET A 196 1.56 -15.91 3.04
C MET A 196 1.46 -17.39 3.44
N GLU A 197 1.83 -18.32 2.55
CA GLU A 197 1.86 -19.75 2.86
C GLU A 197 2.86 -20.09 3.97
N ALA A 198 3.99 -19.38 4.05
CA ALA A 198 4.99 -19.57 5.10
C ALA A 198 4.50 -19.07 6.48
N GLU A 199 3.56 -18.13 6.50
CA GLU A 199 2.98 -17.60 7.75
C GLU A 199 1.86 -18.49 8.32
N GLU A 200 1.23 -19.34 7.51
CA GLU A 200 0.18 -20.28 7.94
C GLU A 200 0.74 -21.56 8.64
N VAL A 201 2.05 -21.76 8.67
CA VAL A 201 2.74 -22.90 9.28
C VAL A 201 3.24 -22.56 10.66
#